data_303415e0a390b679481f6f1900ed457d
#
_entry.id   303415e0a390b679481f6f1900ed457d
#
_cell.length_a   1.000
_cell.length_b   1.000
_cell.length_c   1.000
_cell.angle_alpha   90.00
_cell.angle_beta   90.00
_cell.angle_gamma   90.00
#
_symmetry.space_group_name_H-M   'P 1'
#
loop_
_entity.id
_entity.type
_entity.pdbx_description
1 polymer ?
#
loop_
_entity_poly.entity_id
_entity_poly.type
_entity_poly.pdbx_seq_one_letter_code
_entity_poly.pdbx_strand_id
1 'polypeptide(L)'
;MLKTTIKSSARMTAVIVVMPIYIVFRLASLVASKNQAFAGFSQFFSLFPGVTGSYLRVAFYRLAMQTCQGELSIGFGTLFSQYETELFDGVYIGPQCNIGKCRIEKNCLLGSGVHIMSGKGQHNFDDIDTPIQEQGGTFKAITVGEDSWIGNGALIMANVGKKCVIGAGAVVVSDIPDYSIVAGNPAKIIKSRLKK
;
A
#
# COMPACT_ATOMS: atom_id res chain seq x y z
N MET A 1 18.25 1.08 -24.33
CA MET A 1 19.29 1.84 -23.61
C MET A 1 18.85 3.25 -23.21
N LEU A 2 18.53 4.16 -24.12
CA LEU A 2 18.20 5.57 -23.79
C LEU A 2 17.05 5.71 -22.75
N LYS A 3 15.93 4.99 -22.93
CA LYS A 3 14.78 5.03 -21.98
C LYS A 3 15.16 4.56 -20.56
N THR A 4 16.02 3.57 -20.44
CA THR A 4 16.48 3.02 -19.15
C THR A 4 17.39 4.04 -18.43
N THR A 5 18.30 4.69 -19.17
CA THR A 5 19.19 5.74 -18.65
C THR A 5 18.39 6.94 -18.16
N ILE A 6 17.40 7.40 -18.94
CA ILE A 6 16.52 8.54 -18.55
C ILE A 6 15.76 8.21 -17.25
N LYS A 7 15.17 7.01 -17.16
CA LYS A 7 14.48 6.58 -15.93
C LYS A 7 15.42 6.54 -14.72
N SER A 8 16.63 6.02 -14.88
CA SER A 8 17.63 5.97 -13.81
C SER A 8 18.03 7.37 -13.34
N SER A 9 18.31 8.28 -14.28
CA SER A 9 18.62 9.68 -13.96
C SER A 9 17.47 10.38 -13.23
N ALA A 10 16.22 10.20 -13.71
CA ALA A 10 15.04 10.77 -13.06
C ALA A 10 14.87 10.27 -11.62
N ARG A 11 15.13 8.98 -11.36
CA ARG A 11 15.10 8.42 -10.00
C ARG A 11 16.16 9.01 -9.10
N MET A 12 17.40 9.12 -9.60
CA MET A 12 18.49 9.73 -8.84
C MET A 12 18.16 11.19 -8.47
N THR A 13 17.69 11.96 -9.45
CA THR A 13 17.24 13.34 -9.22
C THR A 13 16.14 13.41 -8.18
N ALA A 14 15.14 12.53 -8.27
CA ALA A 14 14.06 12.48 -7.28
C ALA A 14 14.56 12.19 -5.86
N VAL A 15 15.54 11.30 -5.70
CA VAL A 15 16.15 11.03 -4.39
C VAL A 15 16.87 12.25 -3.84
N ILE A 16 17.64 12.97 -4.68
CA ILE A 16 18.35 14.20 -4.28
C ILE A 16 17.35 15.27 -3.82
N VAL A 17 16.27 15.48 -4.58
CA VAL A 17 15.21 16.45 -4.26
C VAL A 17 14.49 16.11 -2.96
N VAL A 18 14.27 14.83 -2.71
CA VAL A 18 13.54 14.34 -1.52
C VAL A 18 14.41 14.34 -0.27
N MET A 19 15.73 14.26 -0.39
CA MET A 19 16.66 14.11 0.73
C MET A 19 16.49 15.18 1.85
N PRO A 20 16.38 16.48 1.56
CA PRO A 20 16.15 17.48 2.62
C PRO A 20 14.85 17.21 3.40
N ILE A 21 13.77 16.84 2.69
CA ILE A 21 12.46 16.54 3.30
C ILE A 21 12.55 15.26 4.13
N TYR A 22 13.30 14.27 3.67
CA TYR A 22 13.56 13.04 4.44
C TYR A 22 14.30 13.32 5.76
N ILE A 23 15.25 14.26 5.77
CA ILE A 23 15.93 14.69 7.00
C ILE A 23 14.91 15.29 7.98
N VAL A 24 14.01 16.16 7.50
CA VAL A 24 12.93 16.72 8.33
C VAL A 24 12.01 15.61 8.88
N PHE A 25 11.65 14.62 8.05
CA PHE A 25 10.92 13.43 8.51
C PHE A 25 11.65 12.69 9.63
N ARG A 26 12.97 12.49 9.50
CA ARG A 26 13.77 11.82 10.54
C ARG A 26 13.75 12.59 11.86
N LEU A 27 13.87 13.91 11.81
CA LEU A 27 13.79 14.78 12.99
C LEU A 27 12.39 14.76 13.60
N ALA A 28 11.33 14.86 12.79
CA ALA A 28 9.95 14.76 13.26
C ALA A 28 9.66 13.42 13.95
N SER A 29 10.26 12.33 13.46
CA SER A 29 10.15 11.00 14.06
C SER A 29 10.84 10.83 15.41
N LEU A 30 11.62 11.82 15.87
CA LEU A 30 12.19 11.84 17.24
C LEU A 30 11.21 12.43 18.26
N VAL A 31 10.24 13.22 17.80
CA VAL A 31 9.28 13.93 18.67
C VAL A 31 7.90 13.27 18.61
N ALA A 32 7.45 12.87 17.41
CA ALA A 32 6.19 12.16 17.21
C ALA A 32 6.45 10.65 17.00
N SER A 33 5.39 9.83 17.09
CA SER A 33 5.52 8.43 16.70
C SER A 33 5.94 8.34 15.22
N LYS A 34 6.80 7.38 14.88
CA LYS A 34 7.31 7.21 13.51
C LYS A 34 6.17 7.03 12.49
N ASN A 35 5.09 6.34 12.87
CA ASN A 35 3.93 6.16 12.00
C ASN A 35 3.15 7.46 11.80
N GLN A 36 2.98 8.30 12.84
CA GLN A 36 2.34 9.60 12.68
C GLN A 36 3.15 10.52 11.77
N ALA A 37 4.46 10.62 11.99
CA ALA A 37 5.35 11.39 11.11
C ALA A 37 5.27 10.85 9.67
N PHE A 38 5.40 9.53 9.48
CA PHE A 38 5.33 8.89 8.18
C PHE A 38 4.02 9.16 7.43
N ALA A 39 2.88 9.05 8.12
CA ALA A 39 1.56 9.35 7.54
C ALA A 39 1.46 10.81 7.08
N GLY A 40 1.95 11.77 7.87
CA GLY A 40 1.96 13.19 7.47
C GLY A 40 2.81 13.45 6.23
N PHE A 41 4.01 12.87 6.15
CA PHE A 41 4.86 12.99 4.96
C PHE A 41 4.30 12.22 3.75
N SER A 42 3.61 11.11 3.98
CA SER A 42 2.85 10.42 2.92
C SER A 42 1.77 11.33 2.32
N GLN A 43 1.00 12.04 3.16
CA GLN A 43 0.02 13.02 2.71
C GLN A 43 0.69 14.13 1.88
N PHE A 44 1.79 14.70 2.38
CA PHE A 44 2.53 15.74 1.65
C PHE A 44 2.95 15.28 0.25
N PHE A 45 3.60 14.12 0.13
CA PHE A 45 4.02 13.60 -1.16
C PHE A 45 2.85 13.14 -2.05
N SER A 46 1.70 12.83 -1.49
CA SER A 46 0.50 12.45 -2.25
C SER A 46 -0.03 13.58 -3.14
N LEU A 47 0.23 14.84 -2.78
CA LEU A 47 -0.27 16.03 -3.47
C LEU A 47 0.45 16.34 -4.78
N PHE A 48 1.59 15.71 -5.06
CA PHE A 48 2.33 15.95 -6.30
C PHE A 48 1.72 15.14 -7.45
N PRO A 49 1.19 15.79 -8.51
CA PRO A 49 0.51 15.08 -9.60
C PRO A 49 1.48 14.44 -10.60
N GLY A 50 0.93 13.53 -11.41
CA GLY A 50 1.56 12.97 -12.59
C GLY A 50 2.78 12.08 -12.32
N VAL A 51 3.57 11.88 -13.37
CA VAL A 51 4.74 10.99 -13.36
C VAL A 51 5.82 11.51 -12.42
N THR A 52 6.07 12.83 -12.42
CA THR A 52 7.01 13.45 -11.49
C THR A 52 6.65 13.20 -10.05
N GLY A 53 5.35 13.36 -9.70
CA GLY A 53 4.84 13.04 -8.37
C GLY A 53 5.07 11.58 -8.00
N SER A 54 4.90 10.64 -8.95
CA SER A 54 5.18 9.22 -8.71
C SER A 54 6.66 8.99 -8.38
N TYR A 55 7.59 9.61 -9.10
CA TYR A 55 9.03 9.51 -8.78
C TYR A 55 9.38 10.07 -7.39
N LEU A 56 8.80 11.21 -7.01
CA LEU A 56 9.02 11.80 -5.69
C LEU A 56 8.47 10.90 -4.56
N ARG A 57 7.25 10.37 -4.73
CA ARG A 57 6.66 9.41 -3.77
C ARG A 57 7.53 8.18 -3.60
N VAL A 58 7.89 7.53 -4.70
CA VAL A 58 8.73 6.33 -4.65
C VAL A 58 10.10 6.62 -4.02
N ALA A 59 10.71 7.78 -4.32
CA ALA A 59 11.98 8.19 -3.72
C ALA A 59 11.86 8.35 -2.20
N PHE A 60 10.80 9.02 -1.71
CA PHE A 60 10.55 9.15 -0.28
C PHE A 60 10.32 7.79 0.38
N TYR A 61 9.47 6.94 -0.18
CA TYR A 61 9.15 5.64 0.41
C TYR A 61 10.34 4.69 0.44
N ARG A 62 11.26 4.75 -0.54
CA ARG A 62 12.53 4.01 -0.49
C ARG A 62 13.41 4.36 0.69
N LEU A 63 13.37 5.60 1.15
CA LEU A 63 14.14 6.07 2.29
C LEU A 63 13.42 5.84 3.63
N ALA A 64 12.10 5.89 3.64
CA ALA A 64 11.30 5.97 4.85
C ALA A 64 10.63 4.64 5.27
N MET A 65 10.29 3.76 4.31
CA MET A 65 9.65 2.47 4.58
C MET A 65 10.67 1.40 5.00
N GLN A 66 10.17 0.36 5.63
CA GLN A 66 10.96 -0.83 5.95
C GLN A 66 11.49 -1.52 4.69
N THR A 67 10.65 -1.68 3.68
CA THR A 67 11.02 -2.27 2.38
C THR A 67 10.29 -1.55 1.26
N CYS A 68 11.04 -1.02 0.29
CA CYS A 68 10.51 -0.41 -0.93
C CYS A 68 11.52 -0.63 -2.06
N GLN A 69 11.37 -1.74 -2.80
CA GLN A 69 12.39 -2.26 -3.72
C GLN A 69 11.91 -2.31 -5.16
N GLY A 70 12.86 -2.26 -6.09
CA GLY A 70 12.62 -2.46 -7.52
C GLY A 70 11.94 -1.29 -8.23
N GLU A 71 11.29 -1.59 -9.35
CA GLU A 71 10.54 -0.60 -10.13
C GLU A 71 9.11 -0.50 -9.62
N LEU A 72 8.75 0.67 -9.11
CA LEU A 72 7.45 0.93 -8.52
C LEU A 72 6.77 2.10 -9.22
N SER A 73 5.43 2.09 -9.22
CA SER A 73 4.62 3.23 -9.61
C SER A 73 3.52 3.45 -8.56
N ILE A 74 3.47 4.65 -7.98
CA ILE A 74 2.49 5.00 -6.96
C ILE A 74 1.71 6.24 -7.43
N GLY A 75 0.40 6.08 -7.54
CA GLY A 75 -0.52 7.07 -8.08
C GLY A 75 -0.72 8.31 -7.18
N PHE A 76 -1.22 9.39 -7.78
CA PHE A 76 -1.59 10.63 -7.11
C PHE A 76 -2.65 10.39 -6.01
N GLY A 77 -2.52 11.08 -4.88
CA GLY A 77 -3.48 10.97 -3.78
C GLY A 77 -3.40 9.66 -2.99
N THR A 78 -2.45 8.77 -3.29
CA THR A 78 -2.27 7.52 -2.54
C THR A 78 -1.57 7.80 -1.22
N LEU A 79 -2.14 7.27 -0.13
CA LEU A 79 -1.70 7.47 1.24
C LEU A 79 -1.23 6.17 1.87
N PHE A 80 -0.18 6.25 2.68
CA PHE A 80 0.30 5.15 3.52
C PHE A 80 0.30 5.60 4.98
N SER A 81 -0.19 4.74 5.86
CA SER A 81 -0.27 5.05 7.31
C SER A 81 0.82 4.38 8.15
N GLN A 82 1.51 3.38 7.62
CA GLN A 82 2.48 2.56 8.38
C GLN A 82 3.80 2.44 7.62
N TYR A 83 4.93 2.85 8.24
CA TYR A 83 6.26 2.76 7.63
C TYR A 83 6.74 1.31 7.46
N GLU A 84 6.19 0.38 8.24
CA GLU A 84 6.49 -1.06 8.15
C GLU A 84 5.85 -1.74 6.93
N THR A 85 5.16 -1.01 6.09
CA THR A 85 4.65 -1.51 4.81
C THR A 85 5.80 -1.91 3.90
N GLU A 86 5.66 -3.05 3.23
CA GLU A 86 6.67 -3.60 2.33
C GLU A 86 6.17 -3.62 0.88
N LEU A 87 6.94 -3.03 -0.01
CA LEU A 87 6.65 -2.98 -1.45
C LEU A 87 7.78 -3.62 -2.24
N PHE A 88 7.44 -4.53 -3.14
CA PHE A 88 8.40 -5.27 -3.95
C PHE A 88 8.35 -4.87 -5.43
N ASP A 89 9.31 -5.37 -6.21
CA ASP A 89 9.51 -5.00 -7.61
C ASP A 89 8.26 -5.17 -8.48
N GLY A 90 8.06 -4.25 -9.42
CA GLY A 90 6.95 -4.30 -10.38
C GLY A 90 5.58 -3.88 -9.82
N VAL A 91 5.49 -3.47 -8.55
CA VAL A 91 4.22 -3.06 -7.96
C VAL A 91 3.73 -1.74 -8.56
N TYR A 92 2.48 -1.78 -9.03
CA TYR A 92 1.72 -0.60 -9.42
C TYR A 92 0.59 -0.34 -8.42
N ILE A 93 0.52 0.87 -7.89
CA ILE A 93 -0.58 1.33 -7.03
C ILE A 93 -1.25 2.51 -7.71
N GLY A 94 -2.54 2.36 -8.02
CA GLY A 94 -3.38 3.38 -8.63
C GLY A 94 -3.55 4.62 -7.75
N PRO A 95 -4.16 5.68 -8.30
CA PRO A 95 -4.41 6.90 -7.53
C PRO A 95 -5.46 6.69 -6.43
N GLN A 96 -5.40 7.56 -5.40
CA GLN A 96 -6.37 7.64 -4.31
C GLN A 96 -6.52 6.34 -3.50
N CYS A 97 -5.48 5.51 -3.43
CA CYS A 97 -5.45 4.36 -2.55
C CYS A 97 -5.13 4.76 -1.11
N ASN A 98 -5.64 3.98 -0.15
CA ASN A 98 -5.33 4.15 1.27
C ASN A 98 -4.74 2.82 1.80
N ILE A 99 -3.46 2.85 2.14
CA ILE A 99 -2.67 1.65 2.40
C ILE A 99 -2.22 1.62 3.86
N GLY A 100 -2.74 0.65 4.61
CA GLY A 100 -2.31 0.31 5.96
C GLY A 100 -1.05 -0.56 5.98
N LYS A 101 -0.81 -1.23 7.11
CA LYS A 101 0.32 -2.15 7.27
C LYS A 101 0.12 -3.39 6.41
N CYS A 102 0.95 -3.56 5.39
CA CYS A 102 0.84 -4.68 4.46
C CYS A 102 2.16 -5.02 3.79
N ARG A 103 2.18 -6.19 3.16
CA ARG A 103 3.22 -6.67 2.26
C ARG A 103 2.61 -6.85 0.88
N ILE A 104 3.07 -6.07 -0.11
CA ILE A 104 2.61 -6.18 -1.50
C ILE A 104 3.74 -6.79 -2.31
N GLU A 105 3.57 -8.03 -2.73
CA GLU A 105 4.59 -8.79 -3.44
C GLU A 105 4.73 -8.35 -4.91
N LYS A 106 5.70 -8.98 -5.60
CA LYS A 106 6.12 -8.56 -6.96
C LYS A 106 4.96 -8.53 -7.94
N ASN A 107 5.04 -7.59 -8.87
CA ASN A 107 4.13 -7.46 -10.02
C ASN A 107 2.64 -7.30 -9.66
N CYS A 108 2.33 -6.95 -8.41
CA CYS A 108 0.94 -6.67 -8.04
C CYS A 108 0.45 -5.38 -8.70
N LEU A 109 -0.82 -5.39 -9.12
CA LEU A 109 -1.51 -4.25 -9.71
C LEU A 109 -2.71 -3.88 -8.84
N LEU A 110 -2.65 -2.72 -8.20
CA LEU A 110 -3.75 -2.15 -7.43
C LEU A 110 -4.43 -1.06 -8.26
N GLY A 111 -5.74 -1.19 -8.47
CA GLY A 111 -6.56 -0.18 -9.12
C GLY A 111 -6.72 1.08 -8.27
N SER A 112 -7.42 2.07 -8.81
CA SER A 112 -7.69 3.33 -8.09
C SER A 112 -8.62 3.11 -6.90
N GLY A 113 -8.40 3.88 -5.83
CA GLY A 113 -9.27 3.86 -4.65
C GLY A 113 -9.26 2.54 -3.88
N VAL A 114 -8.23 1.70 -4.03
CA VAL A 114 -8.09 0.48 -3.24
C VAL A 114 -7.74 0.83 -1.80
N HIS A 115 -8.41 0.20 -0.85
CA HIS A 115 -8.09 0.29 0.57
C HIS A 115 -7.52 -1.03 1.07
N ILE A 116 -6.31 -1.01 1.63
CA ILE A 116 -5.73 -2.14 2.36
C ILE A 116 -5.67 -1.76 3.84
N MET A 117 -6.40 -2.49 4.67
CA MET A 117 -6.41 -2.28 6.11
C MET A 117 -5.25 -3.03 6.78
N SER A 118 -4.92 -2.65 8.01
CA SER A 118 -3.89 -3.32 8.82
C SER A 118 -4.50 -4.51 9.60
N GLY A 119 -5.22 -5.39 8.92
CA GLY A 119 -5.98 -6.48 9.53
C GLY A 119 -7.35 -6.05 10.05
N LYS A 120 -8.09 -6.99 10.63
CA LYS A 120 -9.45 -6.77 11.14
C LYS A 120 -9.49 -6.26 12.58
N GLY A 121 -8.44 -6.48 13.33
CA GLY A 121 -8.39 -6.21 14.78
C GLY A 121 -7.80 -4.84 15.13
N GLN A 122 -7.92 -3.82 14.25
CA GLN A 122 -7.34 -2.50 14.48
C GLN A 122 -7.93 -1.80 15.72
N HIS A 123 -9.16 -2.16 16.09
CA HIS A 123 -9.84 -1.71 17.30
C HIS A 123 -10.52 -2.89 17.97
N ASN A 124 -10.35 -2.99 19.30
CA ASN A 124 -11.15 -3.87 20.12
C ASN A 124 -12.50 -3.19 20.39
N PHE A 125 -13.57 -3.97 20.56
CA PHE A 125 -14.92 -3.46 20.76
C PHE A 125 -15.78 -4.38 21.65
N ASP A 126 -15.15 -5.29 22.39
CA ASP A 126 -15.85 -6.26 23.23
C ASP A 126 -16.39 -5.64 24.50
N ASP A 127 -15.75 -4.59 25.02
CA ASP A 127 -16.21 -3.85 26.19
C ASP A 127 -17.19 -2.76 25.76
N ILE A 128 -18.45 -2.89 26.20
CA ILE A 128 -19.51 -1.96 25.86
C ILE A 128 -19.50 -0.67 26.68
N ASP A 129 -18.81 -0.65 27.81
CA ASP A 129 -18.76 0.48 28.73
C ASP A 129 -17.56 1.42 28.45
N THR A 130 -16.54 0.89 27.78
CA THR A 130 -15.34 1.67 27.40
C THR A 130 -15.46 2.15 25.95
N PRO A 131 -15.20 3.45 25.64
CA PRO A 131 -15.16 3.95 24.26
C PRO A 131 -14.22 3.11 23.38
N ILE A 132 -14.64 2.75 22.17
CA ILE A 132 -13.86 1.89 21.25
C ILE A 132 -12.43 2.43 21.03
N GLN A 133 -12.26 3.74 20.92
CA GLN A 133 -10.93 4.39 20.75
C GLN A 133 -9.96 4.13 21.93
N GLU A 134 -10.47 3.77 23.11
CA GLU A 134 -9.67 3.52 24.31
C GLU A 134 -9.40 2.03 24.54
N GLN A 135 -10.08 1.14 23.84
CA GLN A 135 -9.91 -0.31 23.99
C GLN A 135 -8.66 -0.87 23.29
N GLY A 136 -7.93 -0.01 22.56
CA GLY A 136 -6.73 -0.45 21.83
C GLY A 136 -7.06 -1.29 20.58
N GLY A 137 -6.11 -2.11 20.16
CA GLY A 137 -6.25 -2.96 18.97
C GLY A 137 -4.91 -3.45 18.45
N THR A 138 -4.95 -4.25 17.38
CA THR A 138 -3.76 -4.86 16.79
C THR A 138 -3.66 -4.55 15.30
N PHE A 139 -2.56 -3.94 14.88
CA PHE A 139 -2.22 -3.69 13.49
C PHE A 139 -1.42 -4.88 12.93
N LYS A 140 -2.08 -5.74 12.17
CA LYS A 140 -1.47 -6.92 11.56
C LYS A 140 -1.20 -6.68 10.09
N ALA A 141 0.00 -7.01 9.61
CA ALA A 141 0.31 -6.92 8.19
C ALA A 141 -0.54 -7.90 7.36
N ILE A 142 -1.14 -7.40 6.30
CA ILE A 142 -1.85 -8.19 5.29
C ILE A 142 -0.92 -8.41 4.11
N THR A 143 -0.90 -9.62 3.55
CA THR A 143 -0.14 -9.95 2.36
C THR A 143 -1.02 -9.91 1.11
N VAL A 144 -0.55 -9.23 0.07
CA VAL A 144 -1.06 -9.36 -1.30
C VAL A 144 0.00 -10.11 -2.09
N GLY A 145 -0.30 -11.35 -2.44
CA GLY A 145 0.63 -12.26 -3.10
C GLY A 145 0.94 -11.88 -4.55
N GLU A 146 2.10 -12.33 -5.01
CA GLU A 146 2.71 -12.00 -6.29
C GLU A 146 1.72 -12.08 -7.48
N ASP A 147 1.86 -11.14 -8.43
CA ASP A 147 1.11 -11.11 -9.69
C ASP A 147 -0.42 -11.10 -9.48
N SER A 148 -0.89 -10.48 -8.39
CA SER A 148 -2.31 -10.33 -8.11
C SER A 148 -2.82 -8.97 -8.56
N TRP A 149 -4.05 -8.95 -9.08
CA TRP A 149 -4.77 -7.75 -9.48
C TRP A 149 -5.89 -7.46 -8.50
N ILE A 150 -5.84 -6.27 -7.90
CA ILE A 150 -6.87 -5.74 -6.99
C ILE A 150 -7.67 -4.68 -7.76
N GLY A 151 -8.93 -4.95 -8.02
CA GLY A 151 -9.83 -4.05 -8.75
C GLY A 151 -10.10 -2.74 -8.02
N ASN A 152 -10.52 -1.73 -8.78
CA ASN A 152 -10.78 -0.38 -8.26
C ASN A 152 -11.77 -0.42 -7.06
N GLY A 153 -11.49 0.37 -6.03
CA GLY A 153 -12.37 0.51 -4.88
C GLY A 153 -12.51 -0.74 -4.01
N ALA A 154 -11.70 -1.79 -4.23
CA ALA A 154 -11.75 -2.96 -3.38
C ALA A 154 -11.21 -2.65 -1.97
N LEU A 155 -11.81 -3.30 -0.95
CA LEU A 155 -11.44 -3.20 0.45
C LEU A 155 -10.83 -4.52 0.91
N ILE A 156 -9.55 -4.50 1.30
CA ILE A 156 -8.78 -5.69 1.65
C ILE A 156 -8.51 -5.71 3.16
N MET A 157 -9.09 -6.68 3.86
CA MET A 157 -8.98 -6.85 5.32
C MET A 157 -8.33 -8.19 5.69
N ALA A 158 -7.99 -9.04 4.71
CA ALA A 158 -7.40 -10.36 4.89
C ALA A 158 -6.38 -10.64 3.77
N ASN A 159 -5.58 -11.70 3.91
CA ASN A 159 -4.54 -12.03 2.95
C ASN A 159 -5.14 -12.41 1.58
N VAL A 160 -4.44 -12.01 0.54
CA VAL A 160 -4.71 -12.41 -0.85
C VAL A 160 -3.54 -13.25 -1.33
N GLY A 161 -3.82 -14.46 -1.79
CA GLY A 161 -2.83 -15.36 -2.38
C GLY A 161 -2.22 -14.80 -3.67
N LYS A 162 -1.26 -15.53 -4.23
CA LYS A 162 -0.61 -15.16 -5.49
C LYS A 162 -1.53 -15.37 -6.69
N LYS A 163 -1.31 -14.56 -7.72
CA LYS A 163 -2.00 -14.66 -9.02
C LYS A 163 -3.53 -14.61 -8.90
N CYS A 164 -4.02 -13.88 -7.90
CA CYS A 164 -5.44 -13.65 -7.69
C CYS A 164 -5.98 -12.48 -8.51
N VAL A 165 -7.29 -12.47 -8.73
CA VAL A 165 -8.03 -11.32 -9.28
C VAL A 165 -9.14 -10.98 -8.29
N ILE A 166 -9.06 -9.79 -7.72
CA ILE A 166 -10.09 -9.24 -6.83
C ILE A 166 -10.93 -8.27 -7.64
N GLY A 167 -12.22 -8.55 -7.76
CA GLY A 167 -13.16 -7.69 -8.50
C GLY A 167 -13.27 -6.28 -7.91
N ALA A 168 -13.60 -5.31 -8.75
CA ALA A 168 -13.80 -3.93 -8.31
C ALA A 168 -14.90 -3.85 -7.24
N GLY A 169 -14.70 -3.03 -6.22
CA GLY A 169 -15.63 -2.88 -5.08
C GLY A 169 -15.76 -4.10 -4.17
N ALA A 170 -14.96 -5.14 -4.36
CA ALA A 170 -15.03 -6.33 -3.51
C ALA A 170 -14.53 -6.04 -2.09
N VAL A 171 -15.16 -6.67 -1.09
CA VAL A 171 -14.77 -6.57 0.33
C VAL A 171 -14.22 -7.91 0.81
N VAL A 172 -12.88 -8.00 0.86
CA VAL A 172 -12.16 -9.22 1.24
C VAL A 172 -12.02 -9.28 2.76
N VAL A 173 -12.85 -10.10 3.39
CA VAL A 173 -12.89 -10.28 4.85
C VAL A 173 -12.28 -11.61 5.32
N SER A 174 -11.87 -12.49 4.41
CA SER A 174 -11.24 -13.78 4.70
C SER A 174 -10.12 -14.03 3.72
N ASP A 175 -9.14 -14.83 4.13
CA ASP A 175 -7.97 -15.14 3.30
C ASP A 175 -8.40 -15.78 1.97
N ILE A 176 -7.83 -15.28 0.89
CA ILE A 176 -8.11 -15.74 -0.47
C ILE A 176 -6.98 -16.67 -0.91
N PRO A 177 -7.28 -17.93 -1.28
CA PRO A 177 -6.27 -18.86 -1.76
C PRO A 177 -5.71 -18.45 -3.13
N ASP A 178 -4.52 -18.95 -3.43
CA ASP A 178 -3.83 -18.71 -4.70
C ASP A 178 -4.72 -18.96 -5.92
N TYR A 179 -4.48 -18.22 -6.99
CA TYR A 179 -5.13 -18.35 -8.30
C TYR A 179 -6.65 -18.12 -8.30
N SER A 180 -7.20 -17.52 -7.25
CA SER A 180 -8.64 -17.27 -7.14
C SER A 180 -9.07 -16.01 -7.90
N ILE A 181 -10.26 -16.06 -8.47
CA ILE A 181 -11.01 -14.88 -8.94
C ILE A 181 -12.18 -14.70 -7.99
N VAL A 182 -12.23 -13.54 -7.32
CA VAL A 182 -13.25 -13.25 -6.31
C VAL A 182 -13.92 -11.91 -6.58
N ALA A 183 -15.18 -11.76 -6.17
CA ALA A 183 -15.90 -10.49 -6.21
C ALA A 183 -17.01 -10.47 -5.14
N GLY A 184 -17.61 -9.28 -4.97
CA GLY A 184 -18.76 -9.07 -4.09
C GLY A 184 -18.41 -8.55 -2.70
N ASN A 185 -19.45 -8.28 -1.91
CA ASN A 185 -19.37 -7.84 -0.53
C ASN A 185 -20.34 -8.69 0.34
N PRO A 186 -19.81 -9.57 1.20
CA PRO A 186 -18.42 -9.99 1.30
C PRO A 186 -17.95 -10.74 0.05
N ALA A 187 -16.64 -10.66 -0.23
CA ALA A 187 -16.05 -11.28 -1.41
C ALA A 187 -16.15 -12.82 -1.36
N LYS A 188 -16.56 -13.41 -2.48
CA LYS A 188 -16.67 -14.86 -2.66
C LYS A 188 -15.86 -15.31 -3.86
N ILE A 189 -15.31 -16.53 -3.79
CA ILE A 189 -14.60 -17.15 -4.91
C ILE A 189 -15.62 -17.46 -6.01
N ILE A 190 -15.42 -16.88 -7.20
CA ILE A 190 -16.24 -17.11 -8.40
C ILE A 190 -15.68 -18.28 -9.19
N LYS A 191 -14.34 -18.31 -9.37
CA LYS A 191 -13.63 -19.36 -10.09
C LYS A 191 -12.14 -19.34 -9.79
N SER A 192 -11.44 -20.38 -10.24
CA SER A 192 -9.97 -20.42 -10.25
C SER A 192 -9.42 -19.98 -11.61
N ARG A 193 -8.22 -19.36 -11.60
CA ARG A 193 -7.42 -19.09 -12.83
C ARG A 193 -6.74 -20.35 -13.35
N LEU A 194 -6.59 -21.38 -12.52
CA LEU A 194 -6.08 -22.66 -13.00
C LEU A 194 -7.13 -23.30 -13.93
N LYS A 195 -6.71 -23.61 -15.15
CA LYS A 195 -7.55 -24.42 -16.07
C LYS A 195 -7.73 -25.81 -15.44
N LYS A 196 -8.96 -26.27 -15.35
CA LYS A 196 -9.24 -27.69 -15.11
C LYS A 196 -8.82 -28.48 -16.33
#